data_3cc4175b62bf41b3691252bf1bbd2b3f
#
_entry.id   3cc4175b62bf41b3691252bf1bbd2b3f
#
_cell.length_a   1.000
_cell.length_b   1.000
_cell.length_c   1.000
_cell.angle_alpha   90.00
_cell.angle_beta   90.00
_cell.angle_gamma   90.00
#
_symmetry.space_group_name_H-M   'P 1'
#
loop_
_entity.id
_entity.type
_entity.pdbx_description
1 polymer ?
#
loop_
_entity_poly.entity_id
_entity_poly.type
_entity_poly.pdbx_seq_one_letter_code
_entity_poly.pdbx_strand_id
1 'polypeptide(L)'
;IGFINYFFPNCKIIHCYRNAEDNMVSLFKNYFPSQNMFWSSNLTNTVEYYNLYSSLIKFWNQQYKNKIYNLSYETLVSDSQNEIKKLLNYCDLEWDDNCLQHHKNFKTPIATVSLTEARRPIYKSSVNFSKNYSDHLAEFFAKLNKIT
;
A
#
# COMPACT_ATOMS: atom_id res chain seq x y z
N ILE A 1 9.38 -6.41 -10.71
CA ILE A 1 8.27 -6.99 -11.48
C ILE A 1 8.81 -7.73 -12.72
N GLY A 2 9.70 -7.12 -13.53
CA GLY A 2 10.23 -7.77 -14.74
C GLY A 2 10.86 -9.15 -14.50
N PHE A 3 11.77 -9.27 -13.54
CA PHE A 3 12.37 -10.57 -13.16
C PHE A 3 11.33 -11.56 -12.62
N ILE A 4 10.36 -11.08 -11.82
CA ILE A 4 9.30 -11.95 -11.31
C ILE A 4 8.50 -12.54 -12.48
N ASN A 5 8.11 -11.73 -13.44
CA ASN A 5 7.37 -12.22 -14.60
C ASN A 5 8.21 -13.12 -15.51
N TYR A 6 9.53 -12.89 -15.59
CA TYR A 6 10.43 -13.73 -16.38
C TYR A 6 10.57 -15.14 -15.78
N PHE A 7 10.82 -15.24 -14.47
CA PHE A 7 11.01 -16.52 -13.79
C PHE A 7 9.70 -17.22 -13.42
N PHE A 8 8.63 -16.45 -13.20
CA PHE A 8 7.32 -16.95 -12.78
C PHE A 8 6.20 -16.37 -13.66
N PRO A 9 6.12 -16.78 -14.95
CA PRO A 9 5.21 -16.15 -15.92
C PRO A 9 3.72 -16.28 -15.57
N ASN A 10 3.37 -17.25 -14.72
CA ASN A 10 2.00 -17.51 -14.28
C ASN A 10 1.69 -16.94 -12.89
N CYS A 11 2.62 -16.22 -12.24
CA CYS A 11 2.36 -15.64 -10.93
C CYS A 11 1.32 -14.52 -11.01
N LYS A 12 0.52 -14.39 -9.96
CA LYS A 12 -0.39 -13.26 -9.74
C LYS A 12 0.37 -12.16 -9.01
N ILE A 13 0.35 -10.95 -9.54
CA ILE A 13 1.03 -9.79 -8.94
C ILE A 13 -0.02 -8.87 -8.36
N ILE A 14 0.05 -8.60 -7.05
CA ILE A 14 -0.83 -7.68 -6.36
C ILE A 14 -0.01 -6.46 -5.96
N HIS A 15 -0.42 -5.29 -6.43
CA HIS A 15 0.15 -4.01 -6.07
C HIS A 15 -0.79 -3.30 -5.10
N CYS A 16 -0.45 -3.29 -3.82
CA CYS A 16 -1.18 -2.53 -2.81
C CYS A 16 -0.69 -1.08 -2.80
N TYR A 17 -1.60 -0.14 -2.99
CA TYR A 17 -1.29 1.28 -2.95
C TYR A 17 -2.25 2.05 -2.06
N ARG A 18 -1.83 3.25 -1.68
CA ARG A 18 -2.56 4.15 -0.80
C ARG A 18 -2.45 5.58 -1.32
N ASN A 19 -3.36 6.45 -0.89
CA ASN A 19 -3.26 7.89 -1.13
C ASN A 19 -1.84 8.41 -0.87
N ALA A 20 -1.29 9.16 -1.81
CA ALA A 20 0.11 9.61 -1.81
C ALA A 20 0.47 10.44 -0.58
N GLU A 21 -0.40 11.37 -0.21
CA GLU A 21 -0.21 12.27 0.93
C GLU A 21 -0.25 11.49 2.26
N ASP A 22 -1.25 10.61 2.42
CA ASP A 22 -1.36 9.74 3.59
C ASP A 22 -0.16 8.80 3.72
N ASN A 23 0.35 8.28 2.59
CA ASN A 23 1.52 7.41 2.57
C ASN A 23 2.77 8.19 2.99
N MET A 24 2.99 9.38 2.42
CA MET A 24 4.12 10.26 2.78
C MET A 24 4.12 10.60 4.27
N VAL A 25 2.98 11.04 4.83
CA VAL A 25 2.87 11.35 6.25
C VAL A 25 3.11 10.11 7.11
N SER A 26 2.59 8.95 6.69
CA SER A 26 2.80 7.70 7.42
C SER A 26 4.27 7.27 7.43
N LEU A 27 4.98 7.41 6.32
CA LEU A 27 6.41 7.10 6.24
C LEU A 27 7.24 8.05 7.10
N PHE A 28 6.98 9.36 7.01
CA PHE A 28 7.73 10.38 7.73
C PHE A 28 7.56 10.30 9.26
N LYS A 29 6.34 10.03 9.75
CA LYS A 29 6.07 9.97 11.21
C LYS A 29 6.61 8.72 11.89
N ASN A 30 6.91 7.65 11.16
CA ASN A 30 7.37 6.39 11.71
C ASN A 30 8.89 6.30 11.67
N TYR A 31 9.49 5.85 12.76
CA TYR A 31 10.91 5.55 12.80
C TYR A 31 11.18 4.15 12.23
N PHE A 32 12.03 4.08 11.23
CA PHE A 32 12.50 2.83 10.66
C PHE A 32 13.98 2.64 10.99
N PRO A 33 14.35 1.63 11.81
CA PRO A 33 15.74 1.45 12.25
C PRO A 33 16.68 0.95 11.14
N SER A 34 16.14 0.55 9.99
CA SER A 34 16.93 0.08 8.84
C SER A 34 17.59 1.24 8.10
N GLN A 35 18.89 1.15 7.85
CA GLN A 35 19.64 2.12 7.06
C GLN A 35 19.04 2.34 5.66
N ASN A 36 18.44 1.32 5.08
CA ASN A 36 17.77 1.40 3.78
C ASN A 36 16.51 2.27 3.79
N MET A 37 16.03 2.69 4.96
CA MET A 37 14.83 3.50 5.13
C MET A 37 15.13 4.93 5.64
N PHE A 38 16.39 5.34 5.76
CA PHE A 38 16.74 6.68 6.26
C PHE A 38 16.20 7.82 5.40
N TRP A 39 15.93 7.58 4.13
CA TRP A 39 15.27 8.54 3.26
C TRP A 39 13.89 8.97 3.77
N SER A 40 13.17 8.10 4.51
CA SER A 40 11.83 8.41 5.04
C SER A 40 11.84 9.44 6.18
N SER A 41 12.99 9.73 6.79
CA SER A 41 13.14 10.77 7.82
C SER A 41 13.31 12.18 7.25
N ASN A 42 13.35 12.34 5.94
CA ASN A 42 13.43 13.62 5.24
C ASN A 42 12.29 13.76 4.24
N LEU A 43 11.50 14.82 4.34
CA LEU A 43 10.31 15.03 3.51
C LEU A 43 10.63 15.12 2.01
N THR A 44 11.70 15.82 1.63
CA THR A 44 12.11 15.92 0.22
C THR A 44 12.47 14.56 -0.35
N ASN A 45 13.31 13.80 0.37
CA ASN A 45 13.70 12.46 -0.05
C ASN A 45 12.49 11.50 -0.12
N THR A 46 11.53 11.66 0.80
CA THR A 46 10.29 10.87 0.79
C THR A 46 9.45 11.15 -0.45
N VAL A 47 9.32 12.43 -0.84
CA VAL A 47 8.62 12.83 -2.08
C VAL A 47 9.33 12.27 -3.31
N GLU A 48 10.65 12.43 -3.41
CA GLU A 48 11.44 11.92 -4.54
C GLU A 48 11.31 10.40 -4.67
N TYR A 49 11.43 9.69 -3.56
CA TYR A 49 11.30 8.22 -3.55
C TYR A 49 9.88 7.77 -3.96
N TYR A 50 8.84 8.47 -3.46
CA TYR A 50 7.47 8.20 -3.84
C TYR A 50 7.24 8.45 -5.35
N ASN A 51 7.78 9.52 -5.89
CA ASN A 51 7.64 9.85 -7.31
C ASN A 51 8.36 8.83 -8.21
N LEU A 52 9.53 8.36 -7.79
CA LEU A 52 10.23 7.25 -8.47
C LEU A 52 9.38 5.98 -8.47
N TYR A 53 8.84 5.61 -7.31
CA TYR A 53 7.92 4.47 -7.18
C TYR A 53 6.68 4.62 -8.07
N SER A 54 6.02 5.79 -8.05
CA SER A 54 4.84 6.08 -8.86
C SER A 54 5.14 5.93 -10.37
N SER A 55 6.27 6.48 -10.82
CA SER A 55 6.71 6.35 -12.21
C SER A 55 7.00 4.91 -12.60
N LEU A 56 7.64 4.16 -11.71
CA LEU A 56 7.98 2.76 -11.94
C LEU A 56 6.74 1.86 -12.01
N ILE A 57 5.77 2.05 -11.11
CA ILE A 57 4.54 1.25 -11.14
C ILE A 57 3.67 1.58 -12.37
N LYS A 58 3.64 2.84 -12.78
CA LYS A 58 2.98 3.27 -14.02
C LYS A 58 3.60 2.57 -15.24
N PHE A 59 4.93 2.53 -15.32
CA PHE A 59 5.64 1.81 -16.36
C PHE A 59 5.26 0.31 -16.36
N TRP A 60 5.28 -0.35 -15.21
CA TRP A 60 4.95 -1.78 -15.12
C TRP A 60 3.51 -2.08 -15.46
N ASN A 61 2.55 -1.24 -15.07
CA ASN A 61 1.15 -1.38 -15.46
C ASN A 61 0.95 -1.25 -16.97
N GLN A 62 1.75 -0.43 -17.65
CA GLN A 62 1.72 -0.33 -19.11
C GLN A 62 2.32 -1.56 -19.79
N GLN A 63 3.44 -2.10 -19.27
CA GLN A 63 4.12 -3.26 -19.83
C GLN A 63 3.34 -4.56 -19.60
N TYR A 64 2.72 -4.71 -18.44
CA TYR A 64 2.03 -5.94 -18.04
C TYR A 64 0.54 -5.69 -17.79
N LYS A 65 -0.14 -5.20 -18.81
CA LYS A 65 -1.60 -4.98 -18.78
C LYS A 65 -2.31 -6.26 -18.31
N ASN A 66 -3.21 -6.12 -17.35
CA ASN A 66 -4.03 -7.20 -16.76
C ASN A 66 -3.27 -8.27 -15.94
N LYS A 67 -1.94 -8.13 -15.75
CA LYS A 67 -1.16 -9.03 -14.89
C LYS A 67 -0.89 -8.48 -13.49
N ILE A 68 -1.18 -7.20 -13.27
CA ILE A 68 -1.00 -6.55 -11.98
C ILE A 68 -2.38 -6.12 -11.47
N TYR A 69 -2.80 -6.70 -10.36
CA TYR A 69 -4.01 -6.27 -9.66
C TYR A 69 -3.68 -5.09 -8.75
N ASN A 70 -4.24 -3.93 -9.04
CA ASN A 70 -4.02 -2.73 -8.25
C ASN A 70 -5.08 -2.62 -7.15
N LEU A 71 -4.68 -2.85 -5.90
CA LEU A 71 -5.54 -2.82 -4.72
C LEU A 71 -5.38 -1.50 -3.99
N SER A 72 -6.42 -0.65 -4.01
CA SER A 72 -6.45 0.58 -3.20
C SER A 72 -6.76 0.25 -1.75
N TYR A 73 -5.94 0.77 -0.84
CA TYR A 73 -6.18 0.70 0.60
C TYR A 73 -7.51 1.35 1.00
N GLU A 74 -7.82 2.50 0.45
CA GLU A 74 -9.04 3.26 0.75
C GLU A 74 -10.28 2.47 0.35
N THR A 75 -10.27 1.87 -0.83
CA THR A 75 -11.38 1.03 -1.30
C THR A 75 -11.50 -0.23 -0.45
N LEU A 76 -10.36 -0.88 -0.15
CA LEU A 76 -10.34 -2.07 0.70
C LEU A 76 -10.95 -1.81 2.09
N VAL A 77 -10.62 -0.69 2.74
CA VAL A 77 -11.15 -0.40 4.08
C VAL A 77 -12.58 0.16 4.05
N SER A 78 -13.03 0.72 2.93
CA SER A 78 -14.40 1.23 2.78
C SER A 78 -15.41 0.12 2.46
N ASP A 79 -15.02 -0.85 1.62
CA ASP A 79 -15.84 -1.96 1.14
C ASP A 79 -15.04 -3.28 1.13
N SER A 80 -14.61 -3.68 2.31
CA SER A 80 -13.67 -4.80 2.49
C SER A 80 -14.18 -6.11 1.89
N GLN A 81 -15.47 -6.42 2.05
CA GLN A 81 -16.01 -7.70 1.59
C GLN A 81 -15.95 -7.81 0.05
N ASN A 82 -16.38 -6.78 -0.66
CA ASN A 82 -16.37 -6.81 -2.12
C ASN A 82 -14.97 -6.75 -2.69
N GLU A 83 -14.08 -5.93 -2.10
CA GLU A 83 -12.70 -5.83 -2.58
C GLU A 83 -11.90 -7.12 -2.32
N ILE A 84 -12.10 -7.77 -1.19
CA ILE A 84 -11.47 -9.08 -0.92
C ILE A 84 -12.01 -10.14 -1.88
N LYS A 85 -13.33 -10.15 -2.18
CA LYS A 85 -13.88 -11.08 -3.18
C LYS A 85 -13.26 -10.89 -4.55
N LYS A 86 -13.11 -9.65 -5.01
CA LYS A 86 -12.45 -9.35 -6.30
C LYS A 86 -10.99 -9.82 -6.29
N LEU A 87 -10.26 -9.57 -5.20
CA LEU A 87 -8.88 -9.99 -5.04
C LEU A 87 -8.75 -11.51 -5.08
N LEU A 88 -9.59 -12.24 -4.35
CA LEU A 88 -9.59 -13.71 -4.33
C LEU A 88 -9.92 -14.27 -5.72
N ASN A 89 -10.91 -13.70 -6.41
CA ASN A 89 -11.23 -14.09 -7.78
C ASN A 89 -10.05 -13.85 -8.73
N TYR A 90 -9.33 -12.74 -8.61
CA TYR A 90 -8.10 -12.50 -9.37
C TYR A 90 -7.03 -13.56 -9.07
N CYS A 91 -6.96 -14.03 -7.83
CA CYS A 91 -6.00 -15.07 -7.39
C CYS A 91 -6.44 -16.50 -7.70
N ASP A 92 -7.62 -16.72 -8.31
CA ASP A 92 -8.25 -18.01 -8.53
C ASP A 92 -8.48 -18.77 -7.20
N LEU A 93 -8.86 -18.04 -6.14
CA LEU A 93 -9.13 -18.56 -4.80
C LEU A 93 -10.63 -18.42 -4.46
N GLU A 94 -11.14 -19.39 -3.72
CA GLU A 94 -12.49 -19.35 -3.20
C GLU A 94 -12.62 -18.40 -2.01
N TRP A 95 -13.86 -17.95 -1.75
CA TRP A 95 -14.16 -17.08 -0.61
C TRP A 95 -14.07 -17.88 0.70
N ASP A 96 -13.46 -17.26 1.71
CA ASP A 96 -13.44 -17.74 3.09
C ASP A 96 -13.78 -16.57 4.02
N ASP A 97 -14.76 -16.74 4.91
CA ASP A 97 -15.20 -15.72 5.86
C ASP A 97 -14.08 -15.29 6.84
N ASN A 98 -13.08 -16.13 7.06
CA ASN A 98 -11.89 -15.81 7.84
C ASN A 98 -11.09 -14.63 7.26
N CYS A 99 -11.24 -14.32 5.97
CA CYS A 99 -10.60 -13.16 5.34
C CYS A 99 -11.02 -11.85 6.00
N LEU A 100 -12.25 -11.74 6.50
CA LEU A 100 -12.73 -10.57 7.25
C LEU A 100 -12.36 -10.60 8.74
N GLN A 101 -11.85 -11.71 9.23
CA GLN A 101 -11.54 -11.95 10.65
C GLN A 101 -10.03 -12.10 10.89
N HIS A 102 -9.18 -11.55 10.03
CA HIS A 102 -7.72 -11.67 10.11
C HIS A 102 -7.17 -11.29 11.51
N HIS A 103 -7.78 -10.34 12.18
CA HIS A 103 -7.43 -9.88 13.52
C HIS A 103 -7.61 -10.94 14.62
N LYS A 104 -8.38 -11.98 14.36
CA LYS A 104 -8.57 -13.12 15.29
C LYS A 104 -7.49 -14.21 15.13
N ASN A 105 -6.67 -14.12 14.07
CA ASN A 105 -5.59 -15.07 13.86
C ASN A 105 -4.31 -14.64 14.60
N PHE A 106 -4.10 -15.15 15.81
CA PHE A 106 -2.93 -14.87 16.64
C PHE A 106 -1.74 -15.80 16.39
N LYS A 107 -1.89 -16.83 15.53
CA LYS A 107 -0.86 -17.85 15.32
C LYS A 107 0.29 -17.36 14.43
N THR A 108 0.03 -16.42 13.53
CA THR A 108 1.05 -15.92 12.62
C THR A 108 1.82 -14.76 13.27
N PRO A 109 3.14 -14.87 13.43
CA PRO A 109 3.95 -13.75 13.92
C PRO A 109 3.94 -12.60 12.89
N ILE A 110 3.77 -11.37 13.37
CA ILE A 110 3.84 -10.16 12.56
C ILE A 110 5.10 -9.41 12.97
N ALA A 111 6.05 -9.28 12.07
CA ALA A 111 7.35 -8.63 12.31
C ALA A 111 7.43 -7.26 11.59
N THR A 112 6.44 -6.40 11.81
CA THR A 112 6.40 -5.05 11.21
C THR A 112 6.16 -3.98 12.25
N VAL A 113 6.51 -2.72 11.91
CA VAL A 113 6.26 -1.54 12.75
C VAL A 113 4.75 -1.40 13.08
N SER A 114 3.88 -1.90 12.21
CA SER A 114 2.42 -1.85 12.37
C SER A 114 1.83 -3.08 13.07
N LEU A 115 2.60 -3.76 13.94
CA LEU A 115 2.16 -4.97 14.65
C LEU A 115 0.79 -4.79 15.34
N THR A 116 0.62 -3.68 16.05
CA THR A 116 -0.61 -3.38 16.80
C THR A 116 -1.78 -3.13 15.86
N GLU A 117 -1.58 -2.35 14.79
CA GLU A 117 -2.61 -2.02 13.81
C GLU A 117 -3.04 -3.25 13.01
N ALA A 118 -2.11 -4.12 12.62
CA ALA A 118 -2.41 -5.32 11.86
C ALA A 118 -3.23 -6.36 12.64
N ARG A 119 -3.29 -6.25 13.98
CA ARG A 119 -4.13 -7.09 14.85
C ARG A 119 -5.46 -6.47 15.22
N ARG A 120 -5.81 -5.33 14.64
CA ARG A 120 -7.11 -4.68 14.84
C ARG A 120 -8.07 -5.09 13.72
N PRO A 121 -9.39 -5.05 13.95
CA PRO A 121 -10.36 -5.10 12.86
C PRO A 121 -10.05 -4.02 11.83
N ILE A 122 -10.49 -4.22 10.59
CA ILE A 122 -10.33 -3.21 9.52
C ILE A 122 -10.94 -1.89 10.00
N TYR A 123 -10.17 -0.80 9.92
CA TYR A 123 -10.55 0.53 10.41
C TYR A 123 -10.27 1.61 9.36
N LYS A 124 -11.01 2.73 9.44
CA LYS A 124 -10.95 3.84 8.46
C LYS A 124 -10.19 5.07 8.94
N SER A 125 -9.76 5.12 10.21
CA SER A 125 -9.17 6.32 10.81
C SER A 125 -7.83 6.76 10.20
N SER A 126 -7.20 5.90 9.40
CA SER A 126 -5.98 6.23 8.67
C SER A 126 -6.24 6.84 7.28
N VAL A 127 -7.49 6.81 6.80
CA VAL A 127 -7.86 7.42 5.50
C VAL A 127 -8.00 8.93 5.68
N ASN A 128 -7.40 9.70 4.77
CA ASN A 128 -7.35 11.17 4.82
C ASN A 128 -6.64 11.73 6.08
N PHE A 129 -5.77 10.95 6.72
CA PHE A 129 -5.02 11.40 7.89
C PHE A 129 -4.10 12.59 7.57
N SER A 130 -3.58 12.66 6.35
CA SER A 130 -2.76 13.75 5.82
C SER A 130 -3.44 15.12 5.90
N LYS A 131 -4.78 15.18 5.86
CA LYS A 131 -5.53 16.43 5.96
C LYS A 131 -5.23 17.23 7.23
N ASN A 132 -4.86 16.55 8.32
CA ASN A 132 -4.47 17.21 9.57
C ASN A 132 -3.15 17.99 9.45
N TYR A 133 -2.40 17.80 8.38
CA TYR A 133 -1.10 18.40 8.11
C TYR A 133 -1.09 19.24 6.83
N SER A 134 -2.26 19.50 6.22
CA SER A 134 -2.37 20.15 4.91
C SER A 134 -1.64 21.48 4.88
N ASP A 135 -1.80 22.33 5.91
CA ASP A 135 -1.21 23.67 5.96
C ASP A 135 0.32 23.63 6.09
N HIS A 136 0.83 22.61 6.79
CA HIS A 136 2.27 22.48 7.05
C HIS A 136 3.03 21.76 5.93
N LEU A 137 2.34 20.91 5.18
CA LEU A 137 2.95 20.02 4.17
C LEU A 137 2.48 20.31 2.75
N ALA A 138 1.74 21.41 2.52
CA ALA A 138 1.18 21.78 1.21
C ALA A 138 2.22 21.75 0.09
N GLU A 139 3.42 22.30 0.33
CA GLU A 139 4.51 22.34 -0.65
C GLU A 139 4.97 20.92 -1.07
N PHE A 140 5.04 20.00 -0.12
CA PHE A 140 5.45 18.62 -0.39
C PHE A 140 4.34 17.84 -1.08
N PHE A 141 3.07 18.03 -0.65
CA PHE A 141 1.91 17.38 -1.27
C PHE A 141 1.75 17.79 -2.75
N ALA A 142 2.02 19.05 -3.07
CA ALA A 142 1.99 19.55 -4.45
C ALA A 142 3.02 18.89 -5.37
N LYS A 143 4.10 18.36 -4.81
CA LYS A 143 5.20 17.70 -5.56
C LYS A 143 4.97 16.19 -5.75
N LEU A 144 3.93 15.60 -5.14
CA LEU A 144 3.66 14.15 -5.23
C LEU A 144 2.98 13.78 -6.55
N ASN A 145 3.53 12.80 -7.24
CA ASN A 145 2.90 12.16 -8.39
C ASN A 145 1.83 11.19 -7.92
N LYS A 146 0.57 11.50 -8.18
CA LYS A 146 -0.54 10.60 -7.79
C LYS A 146 -0.58 9.37 -8.69
N ILE A 147 -0.77 8.20 -8.09
CA ILE A 147 -1.08 6.96 -8.81
C ILE A 147 -2.58 7.01 -9.10
N THR A 148 -2.93 7.03 -10.37
CA THR A 148 -4.31 6.99 -10.89
C THR A 148 -4.56 5.68 -11.61
#